data_74632549aa520ec49aeb3cf3b04cd894
#
_entry.id   74632549aa520ec49aeb3cf3b04cd894
#
_cell.length_a   1.000
_cell.length_b   1.000
_cell.length_c   1.000
_cell.angle_alpha   90.00
_cell.angle_beta   90.00
_cell.angle_gamma   90.00
#
_symmetry.space_group_name_H-M   'P 1'
#
loop_
_entity.id
_entity.type
_entity.pdbx_description
1 polymer ?
#
loop_
_entity_poly.entity_id
_entity_poly.type
_entity_poly.pdbx_seq_one_letter_code
_entity_poly.pdbx_strand_id
1 'polypeptide(L)'
;MPCAAALITKVIGGQPYILVQTRQKSGGGETNGKIEIPAGKIREFESIFDTLRREVHEETGLTVTHIAGESDAVSAVTCGHTTIACSPFCVTQNLSGAYSIVLSTFLCRAEGTLLERTDETEDIRWMNARELRAILDHDPDKVFFMHVHALEKWLQTHTDN
;
A
#
# COMPACT_ATOMS: atom_id res chain seq x y z
N MET A 1 9.08 2.13 13.32
CA MET A 1 9.50 1.46 12.07
C MET A 1 8.83 2.14 10.89
N PRO A 2 9.58 2.83 10.03
CA PRO A 2 9.04 3.46 8.84
C PRO A 2 8.73 2.41 7.76
N CYS A 3 7.55 2.52 7.16
CA CYS A 3 7.07 1.64 6.08
C CYS A 3 6.42 2.46 4.97
N ALA A 4 6.39 1.91 3.77
CA ALA A 4 5.69 2.46 2.62
C ALA A 4 4.69 1.44 2.07
N ALA A 5 3.53 1.92 1.61
CA ALA A 5 2.48 1.11 0.99
C ALA A 5 2.05 1.68 -0.35
N ALA A 6 1.81 0.81 -1.32
CA ALA A 6 1.32 1.16 -2.64
C ALA A 6 -0.17 0.86 -2.76
N LEU A 7 -1.01 1.89 -2.81
CA LEU A 7 -2.41 1.77 -3.19
C LEU A 7 -2.49 1.83 -4.71
N ILE A 8 -2.46 0.64 -5.34
CA ILE A 8 -2.41 0.49 -6.80
C ILE A 8 -3.84 0.45 -7.33
N THR A 9 -4.17 1.36 -8.24
CA THR A 9 -5.53 1.54 -8.77
C THR A 9 -5.59 1.36 -10.26
N LYS A 10 -6.73 0.90 -10.75
CA LYS A 10 -7.10 0.94 -12.18
C LYS A 10 -8.61 1.04 -12.37
N VAL A 11 -9.02 1.35 -13.58
CA VAL A 11 -10.43 1.35 -14.00
C VAL A 11 -10.66 0.15 -14.89
N ILE A 12 -11.68 -0.66 -14.57
CA ILE A 12 -12.11 -1.81 -15.36
C ILE A 12 -13.61 -1.62 -15.64
N GLY A 13 -13.99 -1.55 -16.92
CA GLY A 13 -15.40 -1.37 -17.30
C GLY A 13 -16.04 -0.11 -16.69
N GLY A 14 -15.27 0.97 -16.55
CA GLY A 14 -15.74 2.22 -15.93
C GLY A 14 -15.82 2.21 -14.41
N GLN A 15 -15.43 1.11 -13.75
CA GLN A 15 -15.45 0.99 -12.28
C GLN A 15 -14.04 1.05 -11.70
N PRO A 16 -13.85 1.71 -10.53
CA PRO A 16 -12.56 1.76 -9.85
C PRO A 16 -12.26 0.45 -9.12
N TYR A 17 -11.02 -0.02 -9.29
CA TYR A 17 -10.48 -1.20 -8.63
C TYR A 17 -9.16 -0.85 -7.94
N ILE A 18 -8.88 -1.57 -6.85
CA ILE A 18 -7.59 -1.57 -6.18
C ILE A 18 -6.98 -2.97 -6.20
N LEU A 19 -5.65 -3.04 -6.18
CA LEU A 19 -4.94 -4.29 -5.97
C LEU A 19 -4.89 -4.60 -4.48
N VAL A 20 -5.32 -5.79 -4.12
CA VAL A 20 -5.24 -6.33 -2.75
C VAL A 20 -4.62 -7.72 -2.76
N GLN A 21 -4.17 -8.13 -1.61
CA GLN A 21 -3.60 -9.45 -1.36
C GLN A 21 -4.00 -9.93 0.04
N THR A 22 -3.84 -11.22 0.31
CA THR A 22 -4.03 -11.79 1.63
C THR A 22 -2.69 -12.01 2.30
N ARG A 23 -2.52 -11.47 3.49
CA ARG A 23 -1.30 -11.52 4.28
C ARG A 23 -1.01 -12.94 4.77
N GLN A 24 0.21 -13.45 4.55
CA GLN A 24 0.70 -14.76 4.97
C GLN A 24 2.16 -14.68 5.44
N LYS A 25 2.46 -13.73 6.32
CA LYS A 25 3.84 -13.53 6.78
C LYS A 25 4.21 -14.52 7.88
N SER A 26 5.45 -15.04 7.83
CA SER A 26 6.03 -15.85 8.89
C SER A 26 6.00 -15.06 10.21
N GLY A 27 5.43 -15.65 11.26
CA GLY A 27 5.24 -14.97 12.55
C GLY A 27 4.13 -13.91 12.57
N GLY A 28 3.30 -13.83 11.52
CA GLY A 28 2.21 -12.85 11.41
C GLY A 28 1.06 -13.05 12.42
N GLY A 29 0.93 -14.24 13.01
CA GLY A 29 -0.07 -14.52 14.03
C GLY A 29 -1.49 -14.14 13.59
N GLU A 30 -2.20 -13.37 14.42
CA GLU A 30 -3.57 -12.93 14.16
C GLU A 30 -3.70 -11.96 12.96
N THR A 31 -2.60 -11.43 12.45
CA THR A 31 -2.61 -10.55 11.27
C THR A 31 -2.60 -11.33 9.96
N ASN A 32 -2.29 -12.62 9.97
CA ASN A 32 -2.40 -13.48 8.78
C ASN A 32 -3.86 -13.70 8.40
N GLY A 33 -4.11 -13.88 7.10
CA GLY A 33 -5.45 -13.97 6.54
C GLY A 33 -6.16 -12.62 6.35
N LYS A 34 -5.53 -11.51 6.76
CA LYS A 34 -6.08 -10.16 6.55
C LYS A 34 -5.82 -9.69 5.12
N ILE A 35 -6.79 -8.92 4.60
CA ILE A 35 -6.65 -8.22 3.33
C ILE A 35 -5.71 -7.03 3.54
N GLU A 36 -4.73 -6.90 2.67
CA GLU A 36 -3.77 -5.79 2.69
C GLU A 36 -3.45 -5.29 1.29
N ILE A 37 -2.84 -4.11 1.19
CA ILE A 37 -2.21 -3.63 -0.04
C ILE A 37 -0.69 -3.85 0.05
N PRO A 38 0.04 -3.93 -1.07
CA PRO A 38 1.49 -4.13 -1.07
C PRO A 38 2.21 -3.10 -0.20
N ALA A 39 3.03 -3.56 0.73
CA ALA A 39 3.69 -2.69 1.69
C ALA A 39 4.89 -3.35 2.36
N GLY A 40 5.91 -2.56 2.66
CA GLY A 40 7.05 -3.05 3.41
C GLY A 40 7.89 -1.99 4.09
N LYS A 41 8.92 -2.45 4.77
CA LYS A 41 9.88 -1.60 5.48
C LYS A 41 10.73 -0.78 4.51
N ILE A 42 10.90 0.50 4.82
CA ILE A 42 11.94 1.31 4.20
C ILE A 42 13.28 0.83 4.77
N ARG A 43 14.16 0.35 3.89
CA ARG A 43 15.51 -0.10 4.26
C ARG A 43 16.41 1.11 4.57
N GLU A 44 17.51 0.87 5.26
CA GLU A 44 18.47 1.92 5.57
C GLU A 44 18.97 2.59 4.28
N PHE A 45 18.83 3.93 4.20
CA PHE A 45 19.16 4.76 3.03
C PHE A 45 18.42 4.44 1.72
N GLU A 46 17.41 3.56 1.73
CA GLU A 46 16.52 3.36 0.59
C GLU A 46 15.53 4.52 0.49
N SER A 47 15.29 5.06 -0.73
CA SER A 47 14.24 6.04 -0.91
C SER A 47 12.86 5.42 -0.72
N ILE A 48 11.89 6.20 -0.27
CA ILE A 48 10.51 5.73 -0.10
C ILE A 48 9.91 5.24 -1.44
N PHE A 49 10.29 5.85 -2.56
CA PHE A 49 9.83 5.46 -3.90
C PHE A 49 10.46 4.15 -4.38
N ASP A 50 11.73 3.91 -4.06
CA ASP A 50 12.39 2.65 -4.37
C ASP A 50 11.82 1.51 -3.52
N THR A 51 11.50 1.79 -2.25
CA THR A 51 10.76 0.84 -1.39
C THR A 51 9.45 0.42 -2.05
N LEU A 52 8.64 1.38 -2.52
CA LEU A 52 7.36 1.08 -3.19
C LEU A 52 7.56 0.18 -4.42
N ARG A 53 8.54 0.49 -5.27
CA ARG A 53 8.84 -0.32 -6.47
C ARG A 53 9.28 -1.72 -6.11
N ARG A 54 10.15 -1.85 -5.12
CA ARG A 54 10.66 -3.14 -4.65
C ARG A 54 9.56 -4.01 -4.05
N GLU A 55 8.80 -3.48 -3.10
CA GLU A 55 7.74 -4.23 -2.42
C GLU A 55 6.63 -4.65 -3.39
N VAL A 56 6.20 -3.77 -4.29
CA VAL A 56 5.21 -4.12 -5.32
C VAL A 56 5.71 -5.26 -6.19
N HIS A 57 6.97 -5.19 -6.63
CA HIS A 57 7.54 -6.25 -7.46
C HIS A 57 7.68 -7.56 -6.70
N GLU A 58 8.23 -7.53 -5.49
CA GLU A 58 8.44 -8.71 -4.65
C GLU A 58 7.11 -9.38 -4.26
N GLU A 59 6.09 -8.61 -3.90
CA GLU A 59 4.81 -9.14 -3.41
C GLU A 59 3.80 -9.46 -4.51
N THR A 60 3.87 -8.81 -5.69
CA THR A 60 2.82 -8.94 -6.72
C THR A 60 3.31 -9.34 -8.11
N GLY A 61 4.59 -9.18 -8.41
CA GLY A 61 5.17 -9.34 -9.74
C GLY A 61 4.96 -8.14 -10.67
N LEU A 62 4.21 -7.13 -10.25
CA LEU A 62 3.98 -5.94 -11.07
C LEU A 62 5.17 -4.97 -11.04
N THR A 63 5.25 -4.14 -12.07
CA THR A 63 6.17 -3.01 -12.14
C THR A 63 5.41 -1.72 -11.96
N VAL A 64 5.78 -0.91 -10.97
CA VAL A 64 5.19 0.42 -10.74
C VAL A 64 5.58 1.35 -11.88
N THR A 65 4.59 1.92 -12.55
CA THR A 65 4.76 2.85 -13.67
C THR A 65 4.54 4.31 -13.28
N HIS A 66 3.81 4.56 -12.19
CA HIS A 66 3.55 5.89 -11.68
C HIS A 66 3.32 5.88 -10.17
N ILE A 67 3.90 6.86 -9.48
CA ILE A 67 3.64 7.15 -8.06
C ILE A 67 3.19 8.61 -7.97
N ALA A 68 1.98 8.83 -7.47
CA ALA A 68 1.44 10.19 -7.34
C ALA A 68 2.29 11.02 -6.36
N GLY A 69 2.69 12.21 -6.80
CA GLY A 69 3.53 13.12 -6.02
C GLY A 69 5.03 12.87 -6.10
N GLU A 70 5.49 11.82 -6.81
CA GLU A 70 6.93 11.59 -6.99
C GLU A 70 7.60 12.71 -7.79
N SER A 71 6.94 13.20 -8.86
CA SER A 71 7.45 14.33 -9.66
C SER A 71 7.56 15.64 -8.89
N ASP A 72 6.80 15.77 -7.80
CA ASP A 72 6.78 16.96 -6.95
C ASP A 72 7.73 16.84 -5.74
N ALA A 73 8.35 15.68 -5.58
CA ALA A 73 9.31 15.45 -4.51
C ALA A 73 10.56 16.31 -4.70
N VAL A 74 11.04 16.87 -3.60
CA VAL A 74 12.21 17.75 -3.60
C VAL A 74 13.37 17.04 -2.91
N SER A 75 14.48 16.93 -3.62
CA SER A 75 15.74 16.42 -3.06
C SER A 75 16.70 17.58 -2.77
N ALA A 76 17.41 17.51 -1.66
CA ALA A 76 18.40 18.49 -1.26
C ALA A 76 19.64 17.84 -0.64
N VAL A 77 20.80 18.48 -0.81
CA VAL A 77 22.04 18.11 -0.14
C VAL A 77 22.42 19.26 0.79
N THR A 78 22.50 18.98 2.10
CA THR A 78 22.86 19.95 3.12
C THR A 78 23.83 19.32 4.13
N CYS A 79 24.96 19.97 4.39
CA CYS A 79 26.00 19.45 5.29
C CYS A 79 26.48 18.03 4.94
N GLY A 80 26.53 17.69 3.63
CA GLY A 80 26.92 16.34 3.16
C GLY A 80 25.84 15.26 3.29
N HIS A 81 24.63 15.61 3.70
CA HIS A 81 23.50 14.70 3.82
C HIS A 81 22.49 14.94 2.68
N THR A 82 22.09 13.87 2.01
CA THR A 82 21.01 13.91 1.01
C THR A 82 19.68 13.61 1.68
N THR A 83 18.70 14.45 1.42
CA THR A 83 17.33 14.31 1.93
C THR A 83 16.33 14.39 0.79
N ILE A 84 15.15 13.79 0.98
CA ILE A 84 14.01 13.89 0.08
C ILE A 84 12.77 14.27 0.86
N ALA A 85 12.02 15.25 0.36
CA ALA A 85 10.72 15.64 0.90
C ALA A 85 9.63 15.26 -0.10
N CYS A 86 8.58 14.60 0.38
CA CYS A 86 7.46 14.16 -0.43
C CYS A 86 6.15 14.21 0.37
N SER A 87 5.02 14.15 -0.33
CA SER A 87 3.69 14.19 0.26
C SER A 87 2.95 12.88 -0.04
N PRO A 88 2.86 11.94 0.90
CA PRO A 88 2.08 10.72 0.70
C PRO A 88 0.58 11.02 0.66
N PHE A 89 -0.18 10.11 0.06
CA PHE A 89 -1.64 10.16 0.05
C PHE A 89 -2.24 10.07 1.47
N CYS A 90 -1.68 9.19 2.29
CA CYS A 90 -2.10 8.98 3.67
C CYS A 90 -0.92 8.54 4.53
N VAL A 91 -0.87 9.02 5.77
CA VAL A 91 0.07 8.51 6.78
C VAL A 91 -0.73 7.91 7.92
N THR A 92 -0.45 6.66 8.25
CA THR A 92 -1.07 5.94 9.36
C THR A 92 0.00 5.58 10.39
N GLN A 93 -0.24 5.90 11.66
CA GLN A 93 0.62 5.51 12.76
C GLN A 93 -0.10 4.53 13.68
N ASN A 94 0.55 3.44 14.04
CA ASN A 94 0.06 2.54 15.07
C ASN A 94 0.37 3.07 16.46
N LEU A 95 -0.65 3.24 17.29
CA LEU A 95 -0.56 3.80 18.63
C LEU A 95 -0.63 2.75 19.75
N SER A 96 -0.77 1.46 19.40
CA SER A 96 -0.93 0.38 20.38
C SER A 96 -0.41 -0.97 19.87
N GLY A 97 -0.26 -1.94 20.76
CA GLY A 97 0.15 -3.31 20.44
C GLY A 97 1.65 -3.46 20.18
N ALA A 98 2.02 -4.54 19.50
CA ALA A 98 3.41 -4.99 19.38
C ALA A 98 4.25 -4.27 18.31
N TYR A 99 3.60 -3.60 17.34
CA TYR A 99 4.30 -3.05 16.18
C TYR A 99 4.21 -1.52 16.14
N SER A 100 5.35 -0.85 16.40
CA SER A 100 5.46 0.60 16.23
C SER A 100 5.73 0.94 14.75
N ILE A 101 4.67 1.09 13.97
CA ILE A 101 4.73 1.37 12.53
C ILE A 101 4.24 2.79 12.25
N VAL A 102 4.96 3.50 11.37
CA VAL A 102 4.49 4.68 10.65
C VAL A 102 4.47 4.31 9.17
N LEU A 103 3.28 4.23 8.58
CA LEU A 103 3.05 3.81 7.21
C LEU A 103 2.69 4.99 6.33
N SER A 104 3.51 5.25 5.32
CA SER A 104 3.23 6.23 4.27
C SER A 104 2.66 5.53 3.04
N THR A 105 1.39 5.79 2.73
CA THR A 105 0.68 5.20 1.60
C THR A 105 0.67 6.16 0.41
N PHE A 106 1.01 5.67 -0.78
CA PHE A 106 0.99 6.42 -2.03
C PHE A 106 0.01 5.81 -3.03
N LEU A 107 -0.65 6.65 -3.82
CA LEU A 107 -1.42 6.21 -4.98
C LEU A 107 -0.46 5.84 -6.09
N CYS A 108 -0.61 4.63 -6.63
CA CYS A 108 0.27 4.09 -7.65
C CYS A 108 -0.50 3.53 -8.85
N ARG A 109 0.19 3.47 -9.98
CA ARG A 109 -0.18 2.63 -11.12
C ARG A 109 0.93 1.61 -11.35
N ALA A 110 0.55 0.41 -11.77
CA ALA A 110 1.49 -0.65 -12.05
C ALA A 110 0.99 -1.51 -13.22
N GLU A 111 1.92 -2.16 -13.90
CA GLU A 111 1.67 -3.02 -15.05
C GLU A 111 2.43 -4.33 -14.91
N GLY A 112 2.00 -5.34 -15.64
CA GLY A 112 2.63 -6.66 -15.67
C GLY A 112 1.64 -7.78 -15.37
N THR A 113 2.20 -8.96 -15.08
CA THR A 113 1.42 -10.16 -14.75
C THR A 113 1.48 -10.42 -13.26
N LEU A 114 0.32 -10.58 -12.63
CA LEU A 114 0.24 -10.91 -11.21
C LEU A 114 0.83 -12.29 -10.94
N LEU A 115 1.59 -12.39 -9.85
CA LEU A 115 1.96 -13.67 -9.26
C LEU A 115 0.72 -14.32 -8.64
N GLU A 116 0.69 -15.65 -8.59
CA GLU A 116 -0.39 -16.37 -7.91
C GLU A 116 -0.27 -16.24 -6.38
N ARG A 117 0.98 -16.31 -5.89
CA ARG A 117 1.33 -16.15 -4.47
C ARG A 117 2.84 -15.91 -4.33
N THR A 118 3.22 -15.49 -3.12
CA THR A 118 4.62 -15.40 -2.70
C THR A 118 4.79 -16.09 -1.34
N ASP A 119 5.96 -16.00 -0.73
CA ASP A 119 6.19 -16.51 0.62
C ASP A 119 5.47 -15.71 1.71
N GLU A 120 5.02 -14.49 1.39
CA GLU A 120 4.40 -13.56 2.34
C GLU A 120 2.95 -13.21 2.01
N THR A 121 2.48 -13.52 0.78
CA THR A 121 1.17 -13.12 0.26
C THR A 121 0.53 -14.21 -0.59
N GLU A 122 -0.79 -14.26 -0.55
CA GLU A 122 -1.61 -15.10 -1.43
C GLU A 122 -2.85 -14.33 -1.90
N ASP A 123 -3.63 -14.91 -2.79
CA ASP A 123 -4.88 -14.33 -3.30
C ASP A 123 -4.71 -12.87 -3.78
N ILE A 124 -3.67 -12.65 -4.59
CA ILE A 124 -3.37 -11.34 -5.17
C ILE A 124 -4.39 -11.05 -6.26
N ARG A 125 -5.24 -10.03 -6.06
CA ARG A 125 -6.37 -9.78 -6.96
C ARG A 125 -6.78 -8.32 -7.02
N TRP A 126 -7.54 -8.00 -8.06
CA TRP A 126 -8.22 -6.72 -8.20
C TRP A 126 -9.57 -6.77 -7.49
N MET A 127 -9.80 -5.86 -6.56
CA MET A 127 -11.06 -5.70 -5.82
C MET A 127 -11.73 -4.40 -6.23
N ASN A 128 -13.02 -4.43 -6.54
CA ASN A 128 -13.74 -3.20 -6.87
C ASN A 128 -14.12 -2.40 -5.60
N ALA A 129 -14.38 -1.11 -5.79
CA ALA A 129 -14.68 -0.20 -4.70
C ALA A 129 -15.93 -0.59 -3.90
N ARG A 130 -16.95 -1.20 -4.53
CA ARG A 130 -18.18 -1.63 -3.83
C ARG A 130 -17.92 -2.82 -2.91
N GLU A 131 -17.13 -3.78 -3.36
CA GLU A 131 -16.71 -4.93 -2.55
C GLU A 131 -15.90 -4.47 -1.34
N LEU A 132 -14.92 -3.59 -1.55
CA LEU A 132 -14.13 -3.01 -0.47
C LEU A 132 -15.02 -2.25 0.53
N ARG A 133 -15.96 -1.41 0.07
CA ARG A 133 -16.91 -0.70 0.92
C ARG A 133 -17.72 -1.67 1.77
N ALA A 134 -18.26 -2.73 1.17
CA ALA A 134 -19.03 -3.72 1.90
C ALA A 134 -18.20 -4.43 3.00
N ILE A 135 -16.93 -4.72 2.73
CA ILE A 135 -16.04 -5.31 3.73
C ILE A 135 -15.80 -4.34 4.89
N LEU A 136 -15.46 -3.09 4.61
CA LEU A 136 -15.18 -2.09 5.65
C LEU A 136 -16.42 -1.75 6.49
N ASP A 137 -17.62 -1.76 5.89
CA ASP A 137 -18.87 -1.47 6.60
C ASP A 137 -19.35 -2.62 7.50
N HIS A 138 -19.10 -3.88 7.11
CA HIS A 138 -19.67 -5.04 7.81
C HIS A 138 -18.63 -5.82 8.63
N ASP A 139 -17.38 -5.85 8.21
CA ASP A 139 -16.32 -6.64 8.85
C ASP A 139 -14.94 -6.01 8.60
N PRO A 140 -14.68 -4.79 9.16
CA PRO A 140 -13.42 -4.08 8.98
C PRO A 140 -12.20 -4.86 9.50
N ASP A 141 -12.42 -5.81 10.41
CA ASP A 141 -11.36 -6.67 10.96
C ASP A 141 -10.79 -7.65 9.93
N LYS A 142 -11.43 -7.83 8.78
CA LYS A 142 -10.85 -8.55 7.64
C LYS A 142 -9.69 -7.81 6.98
N VAL A 143 -9.59 -6.51 7.18
CA VAL A 143 -8.53 -5.68 6.62
C VAL A 143 -7.41 -5.52 7.63
N PHE A 144 -6.16 -5.59 7.17
CA PHE A 144 -5.01 -5.29 8.02
C PHE A 144 -5.09 -3.83 8.50
N PHE A 145 -5.11 -3.65 9.81
CA PHE A 145 -5.48 -2.39 10.46
C PHE A 145 -4.71 -1.15 9.99
N MET A 146 -3.45 -1.33 9.55
CA MET A 146 -2.62 -0.22 9.06
C MET A 146 -3.12 0.38 7.74
N HIS A 147 -3.95 -0.33 6.98
CA HIS A 147 -4.43 0.13 5.67
C HIS A 147 -5.82 0.75 5.69
N VAL A 148 -6.59 0.55 6.76
CA VAL A 148 -8.00 0.96 6.85
C VAL A 148 -8.19 2.45 6.51
N HIS A 149 -7.41 3.34 7.11
CA HIS A 149 -7.55 4.79 6.87
C HIS A 149 -7.26 5.21 5.43
N ALA A 150 -6.23 4.62 4.80
CA ALA A 150 -5.91 4.91 3.42
C ALA A 150 -6.98 4.40 2.45
N LEU A 151 -7.54 3.22 2.71
CA LEU A 151 -8.62 2.62 1.94
C LEU A 151 -9.93 3.41 2.08
N GLU A 152 -10.29 3.83 3.29
CA GLU A 152 -11.44 4.70 3.54
C GLU A 152 -11.30 6.04 2.79
N LYS A 153 -10.13 6.67 2.88
CA LYS A 153 -9.84 7.91 2.16
C LYS A 153 -9.98 7.75 0.64
N TRP A 154 -9.49 6.63 0.09
CA TRP A 154 -9.62 6.33 -1.33
C TRP A 154 -11.08 6.15 -1.75
N LEU A 155 -11.87 5.42 -0.97
CA LEU A 155 -13.29 5.23 -1.23
C LEU A 155 -14.07 6.54 -1.24
N GLN A 156 -13.78 7.47 -0.32
CA GLN A 156 -14.41 8.79 -0.30
C GLN A 156 -14.23 9.55 -1.61
N THR A 157 -13.09 9.39 -2.29
CA THR A 157 -12.84 10.04 -3.59
C THR A 157 -13.56 9.38 -4.77
N HIS A 158 -14.17 8.20 -4.58
CA HIS A 158 -14.77 7.38 -5.64
C HIS A 158 -16.26 7.07 -5.41
N THR A 159 -16.85 7.45 -4.28
CA THR A 159 -18.26 7.20 -3.94
C THR A 159 -19.17 8.44 -4.05
N ASP A 160 -18.59 9.61 -4.33
CA ASP A 160 -19.34 10.88 -4.47
C ASP A 160 -19.81 11.14 -5.93
N ASN A 161 -19.93 10.08 -6.75
CA ASN A 161 -20.52 10.16 -8.10
C ASN A 161 -21.70 9.20 -8.27
#